data_f9e68de5b76338a33352f120c997cde0
#
_entry.id   f9e68de5b76338a33352f120c997cde0
#
_cell.length_a   1.000
_cell.length_b   1.000
_cell.length_c   1.000
_cell.angle_alpha   90.00
_cell.angle_beta   90.00
_cell.angle_gamma   90.00
#
_symmetry.space_group_name_H-M   'P 1'
#
loop_
_entity.id
_entity.type
_entity.pdbx_description
1 polymer ?
#
loop_
_entity_poly.entity_id
_entity_poly.type
_entity_poly.pdbx_seq_one_letter_code
_entity_poly.pdbx_strand_id
1 'polypeptide(L)'
;INCREEDLGPVLHATKGGAKTVFEESVACIGAHVCQQGIRDSQGLLQKLVEMERKEQFADGILPKIYISGCPSSCGTHQIGVIGFRGGAKTVDNVLKPAFNLYINGSDVQGQERMGKEIGTMLEEQIPDFLCTLGHTVSNSGTDFKTWFAKNPEGIESIAVSFLV
;
A
#
# COMPACT_ATOMS: atom_id res chain seq x y z
N ILE A 1 0.96 -1.92 -25.03
CA ILE A 1 1.84 -0.95 -25.68
C ILE A 1 2.71 -1.73 -26.65
N ASN A 2 2.60 -1.44 -27.94
CA ASN A 2 3.37 -2.10 -28.97
C ASN A 2 4.77 -1.48 -29.01
N CYS A 3 5.75 -2.14 -28.38
CA CYS A 3 7.15 -1.77 -28.47
C CYS A 3 7.79 -2.64 -29.58
N ARG A 4 8.53 -2.04 -30.51
CA ARG A 4 9.30 -2.78 -31.51
C ARG A 4 10.54 -3.36 -30.85
N GLU A 5 11.04 -4.47 -31.35
CA GLU A 5 12.22 -5.17 -30.79
C GLU A 5 13.45 -4.25 -30.74
N GLU A 6 13.65 -3.40 -31.75
CA GLU A 6 14.72 -2.40 -31.82
C GLU A 6 14.65 -1.32 -30.75
N ASP A 7 13.44 -1.02 -30.21
CA ASP A 7 13.21 -0.01 -29.17
C ASP A 7 13.36 -0.59 -27.76
N LEU A 8 13.49 -1.92 -27.62
CA LEU A 8 13.50 -2.58 -26.32
C LEU A 8 14.73 -2.18 -25.48
N GLY A 9 15.90 -2.10 -26.09
CA GLY A 9 17.13 -1.69 -25.42
C GLY A 9 17.07 -0.29 -24.85
N PRO A 10 16.70 0.75 -25.63
CA PRO A 10 16.48 2.11 -25.13
C PRO A 10 15.42 2.19 -24.05
N VAL A 11 14.29 1.47 -24.17
CA VAL A 11 13.22 1.46 -23.14
C VAL A 11 13.71 0.85 -21.84
N LEU A 12 14.37 -0.31 -21.89
CA LEU A 12 14.94 -0.97 -20.71
C LEU A 12 15.98 -0.07 -20.01
N HIS A 13 16.81 0.64 -20.80
CA HIS A 13 17.77 1.59 -20.24
C HIS A 13 17.07 2.77 -19.55
N ALA A 14 16.03 3.34 -20.18
CA ALA A 14 15.26 4.46 -19.62
C ALA A 14 14.48 4.08 -18.35
N THR A 15 14.07 2.81 -18.23
CA THR A 15 13.31 2.30 -17.07
C THR A 15 14.16 1.63 -16.01
N LYS A 16 15.50 1.71 -16.12
CA LYS A 16 16.45 1.06 -15.19
C LYS A 16 16.31 1.48 -13.73
N GLY A 17 15.71 2.65 -13.47
CA GLY A 17 15.39 3.14 -12.12
C GLY A 17 13.96 2.82 -11.64
N GLY A 18 13.24 1.93 -12.33
CA GLY A 18 11.88 1.53 -11.95
C GLY A 18 11.83 0.67 -10.68
N ALA A 19 10.62 0.22 -10.35
CA ALA A 19 10.36 -0.64 -9.20
C ALA A 19 11.25 -1.90 -9.20
N LYS A 20 11.78 -2.23 -8.03
CA LYS A 20 12.65 -3.40 -7.82
C LYS A 20 11.93 -4.54 -7.11
N THR A 21 10.84 -4.22 -6.42
CA THR A 21 10.01 -5.18 -5.68
C THR A 21 8.55 -5.00 -6.05
N VAL A 22 7.73 -6.01 -5.79
CA VAL A 22 6.26 -5.92 -5.93
C VAL A 22 5.69 -4.78 -5.09
N PHE A 23 6.26 -4.51 -3.92
CA PHE A 23 5.83 -3.41 -3.07
C PHE A 23 6.07 -2.04 -3.72
N GLU A 24 7.21 -1.84 -4.38
CA GLU A 24 7.51 -0.61 -5.11
C GLU A 24 6.58 -0.35 -6.31
N GLU A 25 5.84 -1.36 -6.79
CA GLU A 25 4.79 -1.22 -7.82
C GLU A 25 3.45 -0.68 -7.26
N SER A 26 3.42 -0.34 -5.98
CA SER A 26 2.23 0.20 -5.31
C SER A 26 1.67 1.44 -5.99
N VAL A 27 0.36 1.64 -5.86
CA VAL A 27 -0.38 2.70 -6.54
C VAL A 27 -0.81 3.77 -5.56
N ALA A 28 -0.52 5.03 -5.86
CA ALA A 28 -1.08 6.18 -5.16
C ALA A 28 -1.72 7.15 -6.16
N CYS A 29 -2.85 7.75 -5.79
CA CYS A 29 -3.39 8.86 -6.56
C CYS A 29 -2.49 10.10 -6.41
N ILE A 30 -2.75 11.16 -7.18
CA ILE A 30 -1.92 12.37 -7.13
C ILE A 30 -1.90 13.07 -5.75
N GLY A 31 -2.93 12.85 -4.92
CA GLY A 31 -2.98 13.34 -3.54
C GLY A 31 -3.16 14.84 -3.38
N ALA A 32 -3.27 15.28 -2.11
CA ALA A 32 -3.53 16.67 -1.74
C ALA A 32 -2.39 17.64 -2.12
N HIS A 33 -1.22 17.13 -2.48
CA HIS A 33 -0.12 18.00 -2.93
C HIS A 33 -0.48 18.76 -4.21
N VAL A 34 -1.30 18.16 -5.08
CA VAL A 34 -1.74 18.76 -6.36
C VAL A 34 -3.26 18.79 -6.49
N CYS A 35 -3.96 17.77 -5.98
CA CYS A 35 -5.41 17.64 -6.11
C CYS A 35 -6.15 18.56 -5.15
N GLN A 36 -6.98 19.48 -5.68
CA GLN A 36 -7.79 20.39 -4.87
C GLN A 36 -8.84 19.69 -3.98
N GLN A 37 -9.26 18.47 -4.36
CA GLN A 37 -10.20 17.67 -3.58
C GLN A 37 -9.49 16.66 -2.66
N GLY A 38 -8.16 16.58 -2.74
CA GLY A 38 -7.36 15.69 -1.92
C GLY A 38 -7.40 16.08 -0.45
N ILE A 39 -7.58 15.10 0.45
CA ILE A 39 -7.54 15.28 1.89
C ILE A 39 -6.15 14.97 2.43
N ARG A 40 -5.48 13.95 1.86
CA ARG A 40 -4.14 13.49 2.27
C ARG A 40 -3.19 13.47 1.08
N ASP A 41 -1.91 13.62 1.38
CA ASP A 41 -0.82 13.46 0.40
C ASP A 41 -0.49 11.98 0.24
N SER A 42 -1.19 11.33 -0.69
CA SER A 42 -1.02 9.89 -0.96
C SER A 42 0.33 9.56 -1.59
N GLN A 43 0.89 10.43 -2.42
CA GLN A 43 2.21 10.20 -3.01
C GLN A 43 3.33 10.36 -1.98
N GLY A 44 3.25 11.38 -1.13
CA GLY A 44 4.19 11.56 -0.03
C GLY A 44 4.16 10.40 0.96
N LEU A 45 2.97 9.84 1.25
CA LEU A 45 2.87 8.61 2.04
C LEU A 45 3.54 7.44 1.33
N LEU A 46 3.22 7.18 0.05
CA LEU A 46 3.83 6.07 -0.69
C LEU A 46 5.36 6.18 -0.73
N GLN A 47 5.90 7.38 -0.96
CA GLN A 47 7.34 7.60 -0.96
C GLN A 47 7.98 7.19 0.39
N LYS A 48 7.39 7.62 1.51
CA LYS A 48 7.86 7.24 2.86
C LYS A 48 7.84 5.72 3.07
N LEU A 49 6.80 5.04 2.54
CA LEU A 49 6.65 3.59 2.67
C LEU A 49 7.68 2.83 1.83
N VAL A 50 7.97 3.29 0.62
CA VAL A 50 9.04 2.72 -0.22
C VAL A 50 10.43 2.96 0.42
N GLU A 51 10.66 4.14 0.99
CA GLU A 51 11.89 4.42 1.74
C GLU A 51 12.04 3.51 2.97
N MET A 52 10.93 3.24 3.68
CA MET A 52 10.91 2.29 4.80
C MET A 52 11.25 0.87 4.32
N GLU A 53 10.60 0.38 3.27
CA GLU A 53 10.86 -0.97 2.73
C GLU A 53 12.32 -1.15 2.31
N ARG A 54 12.89 -0.15 1.63
CA ARG A 54 14.31 -0.15 1.23
C ARG A 54 15.26 -0.14 2.42
N LYS A 55 14.91 0.60 3.49
CA LYS A 55 15.70 0.64 4.73
C LYS A 55 15.69 -0.69 5.46
N GLU A 56 14.52 -1.34 5.55
CA GLU A 56 14.36 -2.66 6.16
C GLU A 56 14.96 -3.80 5.30
N GLN A 57 15.26 -3.52 4.01
CA GLN A 57 15.85 -4.49 3.07
C GLN A 57 15.00 -5.77 2.94
N PHE A 58 13.68 -5.64 2.94
CA PHE A 58 12.82 -6.78 2.70
C PHE A 58 13.09 -7.40 1.32
N ALA A 59 13.08 -8.73 1.28
CA ALA A 59 13.16 -9.44 0.02
C ALA A 59 11.89 -9.20 -0.82
N ASP A 60 12.02 -9.28 -2.15
CA ASP A 60 10.87 -9.15 -3.04
C ASP A 60 9.77 -10.16 -2.67
N GLY A 61 8.52 -9.70 -2.69
CA GLY A 61 7.35 -10.50 -2.33
C GLY A 61 7.07 -10.62 -0.81
N ILE A 62 7.86 -10.00 0.07
CA ILE A 62 7.57 -9.96 1.52
C ILE A 62 6.41 -9.00 1.82
N LEU A 63 6.38 -7.84 1.18
CA LEU A 63 5.24 -6.94 1.26
C LEU A 63 4.44 -7.00 -0.04
N PRO A 64 3.09 -6.94 0.03
CA PRO A 64 2.25 -6.90 -1.15
C PRO A 64 2.21 -5.49 -1.75
N LYS A 65 1.81 -5.38 -3.00
CA LYS A 65 1.40 -4.13 -3.61
C LYS A 65 0.23 -3.52 -2.83
N ILE A 66 0.32 -2.24 -2.51
CA ILE A 66 -0.72 -1.48 -1.81
C ILE A 66 -1.34 -0.41 -2.71
N TYR A 67 -2.53 0.05 -2.34
CA TYR A 67 -3.30 1.04 -3.08
C TYR A 67 -3.70 2.20 -2.17
N ILE A 68 -3.33 3.43 -2.55
CA ILE A 68 -3.53 4.61 -1.71
C ILE A 68 -4.35 5.67 -2.44
N SER A 69 -5.50 6.02 -1.87
CA SER A 69 -6.30 7.16 -2.31
C SER A 69 -6.23 8.28 -1.27
N GLY A 70 -5.94 9.50 -1.68
CA GLY A 70 -5.84 10.67 -0.80
C GLY A 70 -7.19 11.16 -0.26
N CYS A 71 -8.32 10.65 -0.77
CA CYS A 71 -9.68 11.03 -0.36
C CYS A 71 -10.71 9.95 -0.77
N PRO A 72 -12.00 10.11 -0.42
CA PRO A 72 -13.07 9.17 -0.79
C PRO A 72 -13.32 8.99 -2.29
N SER A 73 -12.82 9.89 -3.16
CA SER A 73 -12.98 9.77 -4.63
C SER A 73 -12.31 8.54 -5.24
N SER A 74 -11.49 7.82 -4.48
CA SER A 74 -10.95 6.49 -4.84
C SER A 74 -10.08 6.44 -6.11
N CYS A 75 -9.46 7.54 -6.51
CA CYS A 75 -8.62 7.57 -7.71
C CYS A 75 -7.39 6.64 -7.65
N GLY A 76 -6.96 6.24 -6.45
CA GLY A 76 -5.91 5.24 -6.22
C GLY A 76 -6.47 3.81 -6.06
N THR A 77 -7.77 3.61 -6.33
CA THR A 77 -8.44 2.29 -6.32
C THR A 77 -8.20 1.45 -5.06
N HIS A 78 -8.14 2.12 -3.90
CA HIS A 78 -7.79 1.48 -2.61
C HIS A 78 -8.67 0.27 -2.26
N GLN A 79 -9.90 0.19 -2.77
CA GLN A 79 -10.83 -0.88 -2.45
C GLN A 79 -10.45 -2.23 -3.07
N ILE A 80 -9.69 -2.26 -4.18
CA ILE A 80 -9.34 -3.51 -4.85
C ILE A 80 -7.98 -4.06 -4.40
N GLY A 81 -7.22 -3.31 -3.60
CA GLY A 81 -5.97 -3.78 -3.03
C GLY A 81 -6.19 -4.87 -1.97
N VAL A 82 -5.26 -5.82 -1.87
CA VAL A 82 -5.21 -6.71 -0.70
C VAL A 82 -4.99 -5.90 0.57
N ILE A 83 -4.28 -4.78 0.47
CA ILE A 83 -4.18 -3.70 1.45
C ILE A 83 -4.42 -2.39 0.72
N GLY A 84 -5.36 -1.59 1.20
CA GLY A 84 -5.69 -0.29 0.65
C GLY A 84 -5.87 0.78 1.73
N PHE A 85 -5.51 2.01 1.41
CA PHE A 85 -5.62 3.16 2.31
C PHE A 85 -6.44 4.28 1.67
N ARG A 86 -7.43 4.79 2.40
CA ARG A 86 -8.25 5.94 2.00
C ARG A 86 -8.01 7.11 2.93
N GLY A 87 -7.51 8.22 2.39
CA GLY A 87 -7.23 9.44 3.13
C GLY A 87 -8.45 10.00 3.87
N GLY A 88 -8.21 10.41 5.09
CA GLY A 88 -9.18 10.98 6.02
C GLY A 88 -8.49 11.74 7.15
N ALA A 89 -9.20 11.88 8.25
CA ALA A 89 -8.69 12.45 9.50
C ALA A 89 -9.39 11.78 10.68
N LYS A 90 -8.74 11.78 11.84
CA LYS A 90 -9.29 11.25 13.09
C LYS A 90 -9.00 12.22 14.24
N THR A 91 -9.99 12.47 15.07
CA THR A 91 -9.78 13.24 16.30
C THR A 91 -9.26 12.31 17.40
N VAL A 92 -8.08 12.60 17.91
CA VAL A 92 -7.45 11.91 19.04
C VAL A 92 -7.08 12.97 20.09
N ASP A 93 -7.51 12.80 21.32
CA ASP A 93 -7.28 13.74 22.42
C ASP A 93 -7.70 15.18 22.07
N ASN A 94 -8.87 15.34 21.45
CA ASN A 94 -9.41 16.61 20.94
C ASN A 94 -8.56 17.32 19.86
N VAL A 95 -7.59 16.62 19.26
CA VAL A 95 -6.77 17.13 18.16
C VAL A 95 -7.09 16.35 16.88
N LEU A 96 -7.37 17.06 15.79
CA LEU A 96 -7.59 16.45 14.49
C LEU A 96 -6.24 16.04 13.88
N LYS A 97 -6.03 14.74 13.73
CA LYS A 97 -4.80 14.17 13.19
C LYS A 97 -4.98 13.61 11.77
N PRO A 98 -3.93 13.66 10.92
CA PRO A 98 -3.89 12.96 9.64
C PRO A 98 -4.10 11.46 9.83
N ALA A 99 -5.02 10.87 9.04
CA ALA A 99 -5.33 9.46 9.17
C ALA A 99 -5.79 8.86 7.83
N PHE A 100 -5.76 7.54 7.76
CA PHE A 100 -6.28 6.77 6.63
C PHE A 100 -7.18 5.64 7.13
N ASN A 101 -8.26 5.39 6.41
CA ASN A 101 -9.07 4.20 6.63
C ASN A 101 -8.39 3.03 5.92
N LEU A 102 -8.21 1.93 6.65
CA LEU A 102 -7.58 0.71 6.16
C LEU A 102 -8.63 -0.23 5.57
N TYR A 103 -8.40 -0.65 4.33
CA TYR A 103 -9.15 -1.67 3.61
C TYR A 103 -8.28 -2.89 3.43
N ILE A 104 -8.84 -4.09 3.64
CA ILE A 104 -8.13 -5.35 3.48
C ILE A 104 -8.95 -6.35 2.65
N ASN A 105 -8.26 -7.37 2.12
CA ASN A 105 -8.88 -8.49 1.39
C ASN A 105 -9.53 -8.10 0.06
N GLY A 106 -9.14 -6.99 -0.57
CA GLY A 106 -9.45 -6.71 -1.96
C GLY A 106 -8.66 -7.64 -2.91
N SER A 107 -9.06 -7.67 -4.17
CA SER A 107 -8.35 -8.40 -5.23
C SER A 107 -8.50 -7.66 -6.56
N ASP A 108 -7.39 -7.39 -7.22
CA ASP A 108 -7.30 -6.83 -8.58
C ASP A 108 -6.98 -7.91 -9.64
N VAL A 109 -6.99 -9.18 -9.22
CA VAL A 109 -6.72 -10.32 -10.11
C VAL A 109 -7.89 -10.52 -11.06
N GLN A 110 -7.62 -10.51 -12.38
CA GLN A 110 -8.62 -10.70 -13.41
C GLN A 110 -9.44 -11.98 -13.22
N GLY A 111 -10.77 -11.83 -13.19
CA GLY A 111 -11.71 -12.92 -12.94
C GLY A 111 -11.87 -13.30 -11.47
N GLN A 112 -11.18 -12.63 -10.55
CA GLN A 112 -11.29 -12.80 -9.10
C GLN A 112 -11.36 -11.45 -8.38
N GLU A 113 -11.81 -10.42 -9.09
CA GLU A 113 -11.91 -9.07 -8.57
C GLU A 113 -12.86 -9.03 -7.37
N ARG A 114 -12.43 -8.35 -6.33
CA ARG A 114 -13.20 -8.25 -5.09
C ARG A 114 -12.90 -6.93 -4.38
N MET A 115 -13.94 -6.28 -3.88
CA MET A 115 -13.78 -5.13 -2.99
C MET A 115 -13.31 -5.58 -1.61
N GLY A 116 -12.32 -4.90 -1.09
CA GLY A 116 -11.85 -5.05 0.28
C GLY A 116 -12.84 -4.51 1.30
N LYS A 117 -12.73 -4.99 2.53
CA LYS A 117 -13.51 -4.54 3.68
C LYS A 117 -12.75 -3.46 4.44
N GLU A 118 -13.41 -2.36 4.76
CA GLU A 118 -12.89 -1.36 5.70
C GLU A 118 -12.89 -1.96 7.12
N ILE A 119 -11.75 -1.91 7.80
CA ILE A 119 -11.59 -2.48 9.15
C ILE A 119 -11.34 -1.43 10.22
N GLY A 120 -10.99 -0.21 9.86
CA GLY A 120 -10.80 0.88 10.82
C GLY A 120 -9.93 2.00 10.29
N THR A 121 -9.64 2.95 11.19
CA THR A 121 -8.82 4.13 10.89
C THR A 121 -7.47 3.99 11.57
N MET A 122 -6.41 4.30 10.84
CA MET A 122 -5.02 4.31 11.31
C MET A 122 -4.45 5.72 11.13
N LEU A 123 -3.70 6.23 12.09
CA LEU A 123 -3.01 7.50 11.94
C LEU A 123 -1.93 7.37 10.86
N GLU A 124 -1.74 8.43 10.06
CA GLU A 124 -0.75 8.44 8.97
C GLU A 124 0.66 8.08 9.48
N GLU A 125 1.01 8.56 10.67
CA GLU A 125 2.31 8.30 11.31
C GLU A 125 2.53 6.84 11.72
N GLN A 126 1.46 6.04 11.88
CA GLN A 126 1.51 4.64 12.28
C GLN A 126 1.58 3.65 11.10
N ILE A 127 1.26 4.11 9.88
CA ILE A 127 1.22 3.24 8.71
C ILE A 127 2.57 2.59 8.39
N PRO A 128 3.72 3.31 8.47
CA PRO A 128 5.02 2.68 8.27
C PRO A 128 5.31 1.55 9.28
N ASP A 129 4.99 1.76 10.56
CA ASP A 129 5.22 0.77 11.62
C ASP A 129 4.32 -0.46 11.46
N PHE A 130 3.07 -0.26 11.04
CA PHE A 130 2.16 -1.35 10.68
C PHE A 130 2.73 -2.22 9.56
N LEU A 131 3.17 -1.60 8.44
CA LEU A 131 3.73 -2.34 7.30
C LEU A 131 5.09 -2.97 7.64
N CYS A 132 5.91 -2.31 8.44
CA CYS A 132 7.16 -2.88 8.95
C CYS A 132 6.89 -4.14 9.79
N THR A 133 5.93 -4.08 10.71
CA THR A 133 5.52 -5.23 11.54
C THR A 133 4.99 -6.38 10.67
N LEU A 134 4.18 -6.07 9.66
CA LEU A 134 3.70 -7.06 8.69
C LEU A 134 4.87 -7.69 7.93
N GLY A 135 5.80 -6.88 7.41
CA GLY A 135 6.97 -7.34 6.67
C GLY A 135 7.84 -8.28 7.52
N HIS A 136 8.13 -7.93 8.76
CA HIS A 136 8.87 -8.80 9.67
C HIS A 136 8.11 -10.09 9.99
N THR A 137 6.79 -10.03 10.17
CA THR A 137 5.97 -11.22 10.43
C THR A 137 6.02 -12.19 9.26
N VAL A 138 5.87 -11.67 8.03
CA VAL A 138 5.95 -12.48 6.81
C VAL A 138 7.37 -13.03 6.62
N SER A 139 8.40 -12.20 6.77
CA SER A 139 9.80 -12.60 6.64
C SER A 139 10.17 -13.72 7.62
N ASN A 140 9.75 -13.61 8.89
CA ASN A 140 9.99 -14.61 9.91
C ASN A 140 9.26 -15.95 9.66
N SER A 141 8.21 -15.95 8.85
CA SER A 141 7.53 -17.18 8.43
C SER A 141 8.34 -18.01 7.41
N GLY A 142 9.38 -17.43 6.82
CA GLY A 142 10.20 -18.06 5.78
C GLY A 142 9.49 -18.25 4.44
N THR A 143 8.37 -17.53 4.22
CA THR A 143 7.58 -17.59 2.97
C THR A 143 7.33 -16.19 2.42
N ASP A 144 6.87 -16.10 1.16
CA ASP A 144 6.37 -14.85 0.62
C ASP A 144 4.99 -14.46 1.19
N PHE A 145 4.60 -13.20 0.98
CA PHE A 145 3.32 -12.67 1.46
C PHE A 145 2.13 -13.50 0.95
N LYS A 146 2.11 -13.89 -0.32
CA LYS A 146 1.00 -14.63 -0.92
C LYS A 146 0.79 -15.98 -0.23
N THR A 147 1.88 -16.70 0.01
CA THR A 147 1.88 -18.01 0.69
C THR A 147 1.51 -17.85 2.16
N TRP A 148 2.06 -16.84 2.84
CA TRP A 148 1.74 -16.54 4.23
C TRP A 148 0.27 -16.16 4.39
N PHE A 149 -0.24 -15.26 3.55
CA PHE A 149 -1.62 -14.78 3.61
C PHE A 149 -2.64 -15.90 3.32
N ALA A 150 -2.34 -16.80 2.38
CA ALA A 150 -3.19 -17.96 2.12
C ALA A 150 -3.36 -18.88 3.35
N LYS A 151 -2.33 -18.95 4.21
CA LYS A 151 -2.37 -19.72 5.47
C LYS A 151 -2.94 -18.91 6.65
N ASN A 152 -2.89 -17.58 6.57
CA ASN A 152 -3.27 -16.66 7.63
C ASN A 152 -4.22 -15.57 7.09
N PRO A 153 -5.45 -15.90 6.67
CA PRO A 153 -6.36 -14.93 6.03
C PRO A 153 -6.76 -13.77 6.94
N GLU A 154 -6.73 -13.96 8.27
CA GLU A 154 -6.98 -12.92 9.28
C GLU A 154 -5.70 -12.26 9.80
N GLY A 155 -4.54 -12.64 9.28
CA GLY A 155 -3.25 -12.20 9.79
C GLY A 155 -3.02 -10.69 9.65
N ILE A 156 -3.48 -10.09 8.53
CA ILE A 156 -3.39 -8.63 8.33
C ILE A 156 -4.24 -7.91 9.38
N GLU A 157 -5.50 -8.34 9.59
CA GLU A 157 -6.43 -7.73 10.54
C GLU A 157 -5.88 -7.84 11.97
N SER A 158 -5.37 -9.02 12.33
CA SER A 158 -4.78 -9.27 13.66
C SER A 158 -3.61 -8.34 13.97
N ILE A 159 -2.74 -8.04 12.99
CA ILE A 159 -1.64 -7.09 13.15
C ILE A 159 -2.18 -5.67 13.20
N ALA A 160 -3.12 -5.32 12.31
CA ALA A 160 -3.64 -3.97 12.17
C ALA A 160 -4.35 -3.46 13.43
N VAL A 161 -5.06 -4.32 14.17
CA VAL A 161 -5.83 -3.94 15.37
C VAL A 161 -5.01 -3.14 16.37
N SER A 162 -3.72 -3.43 16.53
CA SER A 162 -2.84 -2.69 17.46
C SER A 162 -2.47 -1.28 16.97
N PHE A 163 -2.77 -0.93 15.73
CA PHE A 163 -2.50 0.38 15.09
C PHE A 163 -3.76 1.18 14.78
N LEU A 164 -4.95 0.58 14.98
CA LEU A 164 -6.23 1.28 14.75
C LEU A 164 -6.60 2.20 15.93
N VAL A 165 -7.27 3.34 15.61
CA VAL A 165 -7.69 4.37 16.56
C VAL A 165 -9.18 4.66 16.48
#